data_03d60b4db7cfbf4dbb044d7b0b2ec868
#
_entry.id   03d60b4db7cfbf4dbb044d7b0b2ec868
#
_cell.length_a   1.000
_cell.length_b   1.000
_cell.length_c   1.000
_cell.angle_alpha   90.00
_cell.angle_beta   90.00
_cell.angle_gamma   90.00
#
_symmetry.space_group_name_H-M   'P 1'
#
loop_
_entity.id
_entity.type
_entity.pdbx_description
1 polymer ?
#
loop_
_entity_poly.entity_id
_entity_poly.type
_entity_poly.pdbx_seq_one_letter_code
_entity_poly.pdbx_strand_id
1 'polypeptide(L)'
;SRGLGDVYKRQIHKDEEVLFVNTGKKYHADEVGVLKMNLSPRKELRCGDVGYIVSGIKTATEVKVGDTITSVDNPCSKAISGFEEVKPMVFAGVYPIETEDFEQLRASLEKLQLNDASLTFQPESSVALGFGFRCGFLGLLHMEIVQERLDREFNMNVITTVPNVSYNIYDKHGDMLEVHNPAGMPDQTEIDHIEEPYIRASIITKTDYIGNIMTLCLGKRGELIKQEY
;
A
#
# COMPACT_ATOMS: atom_id res chain seq x y z
N SER A 1 3.67 -16.91 6.26
CA SER A 1 3.20 -16.11 5.11
C SER A 1 3.73 -16.70 3.81
N ARG A 2 3.04 -16.46 2.71
CA ARG A 2 3.41 -16.91 1.36
C ARG A 2 3.54 -15.68 0.48
N GLY A 3 4.70 -15.50 -0.15
CA GLY A 3 4.94 -14.43 -1.09
C GLY A 3 5.27 -14.98 -2.47
N LEU A 4 4.82 -14.31 -3.53
CA LEU A 4 5.21 -14.56 -4.90
C LEU A 4 6.30 -13.56 -5.29
N GLY A 5 7.30 -14.02 -6.03
CA GLY A 5 8.38 -13.17 -6.51
C GLY A 5 9.16 -13.80 -7.66
N ASP A 6 9.89 -12.95 -8.35
CA ASP A 6 10.76 -13.33 -9.46
C ASP A 6 12.19 -13.59 -8.97
N VAL A 7 12.83 -14.61 -9.51
CA VAL A 7 14.23 -14.96 -9.19
C VAL A 7 15.17 -14.31 -10.19
N TYR A 8 16.04 -13.43 -9.70
CA TYR A 8 16.99 -12.68 -10.53
C TYR A 8 18.44 -13.03 -10.21
N LYS A 9 19.16 -13.55 -11.15
CA LYS A 9 20.60 -13.90 -11.12
C LYS A 9 21.07 -14.99 -10.16
N ARG A 10 20.33 -15.34 -9.10
CA ARG A 10 20.74 -16.34 -8.11
C ARG A 10 19.62 -17.32 -7.82
N GLN A 11 19.96 -18.41 -7.16
CA GLN A 11 19.04 -19.46 -6.76
C GLN A 11 18.69 -19.28 -5.29
N ILE A 12 17.50 -19.68 -4.91
CA ILE A 12 17.06 -19.80 -3.50
C ILE A 12 16.67 -21.26 -3.29
N HIS A 13 17.26 -21.88 -2.26
CA HIS A 13 17.04 -23.27 -1.95
C HIS A 13 16.05 -23.44 -0.80
N LYS A 14 15.39 -24.57 -0.79
CA LYS A 14 14.65 -25.02 0.38
C LYS A 14 15.63 -25.20 1.56
N ASP A 15 15.16 -24.93 2.77
CA ASP A 15 15.90 -25.05 4.04
C ASP A 15 17.11 -24.10 4.15
N GLU A 16 17.12 -23.00 3.40
CA GLU A 16 18.16 -21.97 3.40
C GLU A 16 17.77 -20.75 4.23
N GLU A 17 18.73 -20.09 4.88
CA GLU A 17 18.52 -18.77 5.45
C GLU A 17 18.53 -17.69 4.38
N VAL A 18 17.48 -16.87 4.35
CA VAL A 18 17.30 -15.77 3.42
C VAL A 18 17.29 -14.43 4.14
N LEU A 19 17.87 -13.43 3.50
CA LEU A 19 17.94 -12.04 3.97
C LEU A 19 17.02 -11.16 3.09
N PHE A 20 16.14 -10.41 3.72
CA PHE A 20 15.37 -9.34 3.10
C PHE A 20 16.21 -8.06 3.14
N VAL A 21 16.66 -7.59 1.97
CA VAL A 21 17.70 -6.57 1.88
C VAL A 21 17.26 -5.22 2.44
N ASN A 22 16.02 -4.80 2.17
CA ASN A 22 15.52 -3.49 2.62
C ASN A 22 15.20 -3.46 4.13
N THR A 23 14.68 -4.57 4.66
CA THR A 23 14.34 -4.65 6.09
C THR A 23 15.48 -5.15 6.96
N GLY A 24 16.52 -5.75 6.36
CA GLY A 24 17.66 -6.35 7.05
C GLY A 24 17.30 -7.59 7.86
N LYS A 25 16.08 -8.11 7.74
CA LYS A 25 15.60 -9.28 8.50
C LYS A 25 15.94 -10.58 7.82
N LYS A 26 16.24 -11.59 8.64
CA LYS A 26 16.56 -12.94 8.20
C LYS A 26 15.45 -13.91 8.54
N TYR A 27 15.16 -14.83 7.64
CA TYR A 27 14.15 -15.85 7.82
C TYR A 27 14.63 -17.16 7.20
N HIS A 28 14.05 -18.26 7.67
CA HIS A 28 14.30 -19.58 7.10
C HIS A 28 13.28 -19.87 5.98
N ALA A 29 13.76 -20.32 4.82
CA ALA A 29 12.93 -20.73 3.69
C ALA A 29 12.50 -22.20 3.87
N ASP A 30 11.43 -22.43 4.65
CA ASP A 30 10.95 -23.78 4.98
C ASP A 30 10.50 -24.55 3.72
N GLU A 31 9.95 -23.87 2.75
CA GLU A 31 9.54 -24.41 1.46
C GLU A 31 9.70 -23.36 0.37
N VAL A 32 10.15 -23.81 -0.79
CA VAL A 32 10.18 -23.01 -2.03
C VAL A 32 9.48 -23.78 -3.14
N GLY A 33 8.90 -23.08 -4.11
CA GLY A 33 8.23 -23.72 -5.22
C GLY A 33 7.61 -22.74 -6.21
N VAL A 34 6.93 -23.27 -7.19
CA VAL A 34 6.22 -22.50 -8.20
C VAL A 34 4.72 -22.64 -8.01
N LEU A 35 3.98 -21.55 -8.30
CA LEU A 35 2.53 -21.55 -8.28
C LEU A 35 2.03 -21.89 -9.68
N LYS A 36 1.30 -23.01 -9.76
CA LYS A 36 0.52 -23.40 -10.91
C LYS A 36 -0.97 -23.31 -10.53
N MET A 37 -1.80 -24.26 -10.94
CA MET A 37 -3.16 -24.37 -10.39
C MET A 37 -3.13 -24.68 -8.88
N ASN A 38 -2.08 -25.40 -8.44
CA ASN A 38 -1.77 -25.66 -7.03
C ASN A 38 -0.31 -25.30 -6.76
N LEU A 39 0.04 -25.17 -5.48
CA LEU A 39 1.43 -25.05 -5.04
C LEU A 39 2.22 -26.29 -5.50
N SER A 40 3.33 -26.05 -6.17
CA SER A 40 4.24 -27.11 -6.65
C SER A 40 5.60 -26.91 -5.99
N PRO A 41 5.87 -27.61 -4.87
CA PRO A 41 7.15 -27.52 -4.17
C PRO A 41 8.32 -27.93 -5.05
N ARG A 42 9.45 -27.25 -4.88
CA ARG A 42 10.72 -27.54 -5.54
C ARG A 42 11.87 -27.54 -4.54
N LYS A 43 13.00 -28.06 -4.95
CA LYS A 43 14.24 -28.00 -4.15
C LYS A 43 14.85 -26.59 -4.19
N GLU A 44 14.69 -25.90 -5.31
CA GLU A 44 15.26 -24.60 -5.57
C GLU A 44 14.39 -23.79 -6.53
N LEU A 45 14.50 -22.47 -6.45
CA LEU A 45 14.02 -21.50 -7.45
C LEU A 45 15.23 -21.00 -8.24
N ARG A 46 15.15 -21.07 -9.57
CA ARG A 46 16.23 -20.69 -10.50
C ARG A 46 15.96 -19.32 -11.10
N CYS A 47 17.02 -18.73 -11.64
CA CYS A 47 16.91 -17.48 -12.40
C CYS A 47 15.87 -17.62 -13.53
N GLY A 48 14.91 -16.68 -13.56
CA GLY A 48 13.77 -16.66 -14.47
C GLY A 48 12.52 -17.40 -13.97
N ASP A 49 12.61 -18.09 -12.83
CA ASP A 49 11.42 -18.68 -12.20
C ASP A 49 10.61 -17.59 -11.49
N VAL A 50 9.29 -17.71 -11.59
CA VAL A 50 8.32 -17.04 -10.73
C VAL A 50 7.82 -18.06 -9.72
N GLY A 51 8.02 -17.78 -8.42
CA GLY A 51 7.77 -18.76 -7.39
C GLY A 51 7.29 -18.18 -6.08
N TYR A 52 7.19 -19.05 -5.08
CA TYR A 52 6.83 -18.71 -3.72
C TYR A 52 7.86 -19.24 -2.72
N ILE A 53 7.94 -18.56 -1.59
CA ILE A 53 8.70 -18.96 -0.41
C ILE A 53 7.74 -19.03 0.77
N VAL A 54 7.77 -20.13 1.50
CA VAL A 54 7.09 -20.28 2.78
C VAL A 54 8.13 -20.11 3.88
N SER A 55 7.89 -19.19 4.79
CA SER A 55 8.76 -18.91 5.93
C SER A 55 7.93 -18.55 7.16
N GLY A 56 8.52 -18.65 8.33
CA GLY A 56 7.88 -18.42 9.62
C GLY A 56 7.59 -16.96 9.96
N ILE A 57 7.36 -16.07 8.96
CA ILE A 57 7.08 -14.65 9.18
C ILE A 57 5.73 -14.49 9.85
N LYS A 58 5.72 -13.91 11.05
CA LYS A 58 4.52 -13.72 11.88
C LYS A 58 3.80 -12.41 11.62
N THR A 59 4.55 -11.37 11.25
CA THR A 59 4.03 -10.00 11.10
C THR A 59 4.14 -9.56 9.64
N ALA A 60 3.02 -9.22 9.02
CA ALA A 60 2.99 -8.82 7.60
C ALA A 60 3.84 -7.59 7.28
N THR A 61 3.93 -6.64 8.23
CA THR A 61 4.71 -5.41 8.08
C THR A 61 6.23 -5.64 8.01
N GLU A 62 6.69 -6.84 8.33
CA GLU A 62 8.11 -7.22 8.23
C GLU A 62 8.56 -7.53 6.80
N VAL A 63 7.62 -7.73 5.90
CA VAL A 63 7.88 -8.03 4.48
C VAL A 63 7.15 -7.00 3.63
N LYS A 64 7.92 -6.28 2.84
CA LYS A 64 7.37 -5.28 1.92
C LYS A 64 7.37 -5.82 0.48
N VAL A 65 6.32 -5.48 -0.27
CA VAL A 65 6.28 -5.73 -1.72
C VAL A 65 7.42 -4.95 -2.39
N GLY A 66 8.15 -5.62 -3.29
CA GLY A 66 9.30 -5.03 -3.95
C GLY A 66 10.63 -5.19 -3.20
N ASP A 67 10.64 -5.86 -2.04
CA ASP A 67 11.91 -6.16 -1.38
C ASP A 67 12.72 -7.21 -2.15
N THR A 68 14.03 -7.12 -2.03
CA THR A 68 14.95 -8.09 -2.60
C THR A 68 15.31 -9.13 -1.56
N ILE A 69 15.10 -10.40 -1.88
CA ILE A 69 15.46 -11.53 -1.04
C ILE A 69 16.74 -12.16 -1.58
N THR A 70 17.70 -12.41 -0.70
CA THR A 70 18.98 -13.03 -1.05
C THR A 70 19.37 -14.11 -0.05
N SER A 71 20.26 -15.04 -0.44
CA SER A 71 20.87 -15.98 0.50
C SER A 71 21.72 -15.23 1.53
N VAL A 72 21.68 -15.69 2.79
CA VAL A 72 22.54 -15.15 3.86
C VAL A 72 23.98 -15.55 3.62
N ASP A 73 24.25 -16.76 3.12
CA ASP A 73 25.60 -17.29 2.88
C ASP A 73 26.30 -16.58 1.70
N ASN A 74 25.52 -16.09 0.74
CA ASN A 74 26.05 -15.42 -0.44
C ASN A 74 25.16 -14.21 -0.81
N PRO A 75 25.19 -13.14 -0.01
CA PRO A 75 24.29 -12.01 -0.16
C PRO A 75 24.58 -11.21 -1.44
N CYS A 76 23.53 -10.63 -2.03
CA CYS A 76 23.70 -9.68 -3.12
C CYS A 76 24.27 -8.35 -2.59
N SER A 77 25.07 -7.67 -3.41
CA SER A 77 25.70 -6.41 -3.03
C SER A 77 24.74 -5.21 -3.03
N LYS A 78 23.63 -5.30 -3.76
CA LYS A 78 22.61 -4.24 -3.88
C LYS A 78 21.24 -4.86 -4.09
N ALA A 79 20.19 -4.22 -3.53
CA ALA A 79 18.81 -4.52 -3.88
C ALA A 79 18.55 -4.23 -5.36
N ILE A 80 17.56 -4.90 -5.94
CA ILE A 80 17.09 -4.63 -7.30
C ILE A 80 16.43 -3.24 -7.29
N SER A 81 16.88 -2.35 -8.17
CA SER A 81 16.33 -1.01 -8.30
C SER A 81 14.98 -1.02 -9.03
N GLY A 82 14.18 0.02 -8.82
CA GLY A 82 12.91 0.23 -9.53
C GLY A 82 11.67 -0.17 -8.74
N PHE A 83 11.83 -0.70 -7.54
CA PHE A 83 10.71 -0.93 -6.63
C PHE A 83 10.65 0.21 -5.60
N GLU A 84 9.57 0.94 -5.62
CA GLU A 84 9.27 2.00 -4.66
C GLU A 84 8.13 1.56 -3.76
N GLU A 85 8.16 2.00 -2.51
CA GLU A 85 7.06 1.79 -1.58
C GLU A 85 5.84 2.56 -2.08
N VAL A 86 4.75 1.85 -2.27
CA VAL A 86 3.49 2.47 -2.70
C VAL A 86 2.91 3.23 -1.52
N LYS A 87 2.77 4.54 -1.67
CA LYS A 87 2.19 5.41 -0.65
C LYS A 87 0.69 5.61 -0.90
N PRO A 88 -0.14 5.55 0.14
CA PRO A 88 -1.55 5.88 0.00
C PRO A 88 -1.72 7.35 -0.39
N MET A 89 -2.72 7.62 -1.21
CA MET A 89 -3.02 8.95 -1.74
C MET A 89 -4.36 9.49 -1.26
N VAL A 90 -5.25 8.62 -0.81
CA VAL A 90 -6.59 8.95 -0.34
C VAL A 90 -6.79 8.37 1.03
N PHE A 91 -7.31 9.15 1.96
CA PHE A 91 -7.55 8.73 3.32
C PHE A 91 -9.03 8.86 3.67
N ALA A 92 -9.57 7.85 4.34
CA ALA A 92 -10.93 7.89 4.88
C ALA A 92 -10.98 7.18 6.23
N GLY A 93 -11.87 7.63 7.10
CA GLY A 93 -12.23 6.92 8.30
C GLY A 93 -13.13 5.73 7.95
N VAL A 94 -12.86 4.58 8.51
CA VAL A 94 -13.66 3.34 8.38
C VAL A 94 -14.12 2.94 9.76
N TYR A 95 -15.43 2.92 9.96
CA TYR A 95 -16.06 2.66 11.25
C TYR A 95 -17.01 1.47 11.16
N PRO A 96 -17.04 0.59 12.15
CA PRO A 96 -18.05 -0.45 12.19
C PRO A 96 -19.44 0.16 12.47
N ILE A 97 -20.51 -0.47 12.00
CA ILE A 97 -21.87 -0.01 12.29
C ILE A 97 -22.14 -0.20 13.77
N GLU A 98 -21.80 -1.36 14.34
CA GLU A 98 -21.92 -1.64 15.76
C GLU A 98 -20.56 -1.43 16.45
N THR A 99 -20.55 -0.69 17.55
CA THR A 99 -19.30 -0.36 18.27
C THR A 99 -18.57 -1.61 18.78
N GLU A 100 -19.30 -2.68 19.05
CA GLU A 100 -18.77 -3.96 19.52
C GLU A 100 -17.92 -4.68 18.47
N ASP A 101 -18.12 -4.37 17.18
CA ASP A 101 -17.40 -4.96 16.05
C ASP A 101 -16.01 -4.35 15.80
N PHE A 102 -15.56 -3.39 16.61
CA PHE A 102 -14.29 -2.71 16.44
C PHE A 102 -13.08 -3.67 16.34
N GLU A 103 -13.01 -4.66 17.25
CA GLU A 103 -11.91 -5.63 17.24
C GLU A 103 -12.03 -6.61 16.06
N GLN A 104 -13.25 -6.93 15.62
CA GLN A 104 -13.46 -7.73 14.41
C GLN A 104 -13.05 -6.96 13.16
N LEU A 105 -13.35 -5.66 13.08
CA LEU A 105 -12.90 -4.80 12.00
C LEU A 105 -11.37 -4.71 11.95
N ARG A 106 -10.70 -4.56 13.11
CA ARG A 106 -9.24 -4.60 13.20
C ARG A 106 -8.67 -5.88 12.59
N ALA A 107 -9.15 -7.04 13.06
CA ALA A 107 -8.71 -8.34 12.58
C ALA A 107 -8.96 -8.53 11.07
N SER A 108 -10.04 -7.97 10.54
CA SER A 108 -10.38 -8.01 9.12
C SER A 108 -9.42 -7.15 8.29
N LEU A 109 -9.12 -5.93 8.74
CA LEU A 109 -8.15 -5.04 8.09
C LEU A 109 -6.73 -5.64 8.12
N GLU A 110 -6.30 -6.25 9.22
CA GLU A 110 -5.01 -6.96 9.32
C GLU A 110 -4.93 -8.10 8.30
N LYS A 111 -5.99 -8.88 8.14
CA LYS A 111 -6.06 -9.96 7.14
C LYS A 111 -6.04 -9.42 5.71
N LEU A 112 -6.75 -8.33 5.43
CA LEU A 112 -6.71 -7.67 4.12
C LEU A 112 -5.30 -7.18 3.79
N GLN A 113 -4.61 -6.57 4.75
CA GLN A 113 -3.25 -6.06 4.59
C GLN A 113 -2.23 -7.16 4.25
N LEU A 114 -2.47 -8.42 4.65
CA LEU A 114 -1.64 -9.56 4.25
C LEU A 114 -1.59 -9.78 2.73
N ASN A 115 -2.67 -9.42 2.03
CA ASN A 115 -2.80 -9.57 0.58
C ASN A 115 -2.68 -8.25 -0.17
N ASP A 116 -2.77 -7.12 0.56
CA ASP A 116 -2.76 -5.77 0.01
C ASP A 116 -1.84 -4.88 0.84
N ALA A 117 -0.57 -4.89 0.47
CA ALA A 117 0.47 -4.11 1.16
C ALA A 117 0.31 -2.59 1.00
N SER A 118 -0.57 -2.14 0.10
CA SER A 118 -0.86 -0.72 -0.11
C SER A 118 -1.90 -0.17 0.87
N LEU A 119 -2.70 -1.05 1.49
CA LEU A 119 -3.64 -0.66 2.53
C LEU A 119 -2.89 -0.33 3.81
N THR A 120 -3.03 0.88 4.29
CA THR A 120 -2.54 1.30 5.61
C THR A 120 -3.72 1.65 6.50
N PHE A 121 -3.61 1.38 7.79
CA PHE A 121 -4.64 1.78 8.74
C PHE A 121 -4.05 2.05 10.12
N GLN A 122 -4.67 2.94 10.86
CA GLN A 122 -4.35 3.26 12.24
C GLN A 122 -5.65 3.58 13.00
N PRO A 123 -5.68 3.29 14.31
CA PRO A 123 -6.85 3.59 15.13
C PRO A 123 -7.22 5.08 15.05
N GLU A 124 -8.51 5.35 14.92
CA GLU A 124 -9.08 6.70 14.96
C GLU A 124 -10.35 6.68 15.80
N SER A 125 -10.68 7.80 16.40
CA SER A 125 -11.96 7.98 17.09
C SER A 125 -12.69 9.20 16.56
N SER A 126 -14.00 9.08 16.41
CA SER A 126 -14.91 10.16 16.03
C SER A 126 -15.95 10.36 17.10
N VAL A 127 -16.25 11.60 17.41
CA VAL A 127 -17.32 11.95 18.38
C VAL A 127 -18.67 11.42 17.91
N ALA A 128 -18.91 11.38 16.60
CA ALA A 128 -20.19 10.97 16.02
C ALA A 128 -20.27 9.46 15.75
N LEU A 129 -19.14 8.81 15.38
CA LEU A 129 -19.11 7.43 14.89
C LEU A 129 -18.40 6.46 15.85
N GLY A 130 -17.85 6.96 16.96
CA GLY A 130 -17.12 6.13 17.92
C GLY A 130 -15.72 5.74 17.46
N PHE A 131 -15.30 4.52 17.80
CA PHE A 131 -13.98 4.00 17.45
C PHE A 131 -13.98 3.36 16.07
N GLY A 132 -12.95 3.64 15.29
CA GLY A 132 -12.74 3.12 13.96
C GLY A 132 -11.27 3.18 13.56
N PHE A 133 -11.03 3.19 12.25
CA PHE A 133 -9.67 3.23 11.69
C PHE A 133 -9.58 4.30 10.61
N ARG A 134 -8.51 5.09 10.67
CA ARG A 134 -8.08 5.92 9.55
C ARG A 134 -7.34 5.04 8.57
N CYS A 135 -7.95 4.81 7.40
CA CYS A 135 -7.38 3.97 6.36
C CYS A 135 -6.82 4.82 5.22
N GLY A 136 -5.67 4.41 4.71
CA GLY A 136 -5.04 4.98 3.53
C GLY A 136 -5.17 4.05 2.33
N PHE A 137 -5.56 4.61 1.19
CA PHE A 137 -5.87 3.90 -0.06
C PHE A 137 -5.10 4.50 -1.22
N LEU A 138 -4.86 3.72 -2.28
CA LEU A 138 -4.25 4.20 -3.53
C LEU A 138 -5.13 5.20 -4.29
N GLY A 139 -6.44 5.12 -4.10
CA GLY A 139 -7.43 5.95 -4.74
C GLY A 139 -8.83 5.51 -4.37
N LEU A 140 -9.84 6.16 -4.94
CA LEU A 140 -11.26 5.87 -4.66
C LEU A 140 -11.66 4.45 -5.02
N LEU A 141 -11.24 3.95 -6.17
CA LEU A 141 -11.53 2.57 -6.59
C LEU A 141 -10.94 1.54 -5.61
N HIS A 142 -9.72 1.79 -5.11
CA HIS A 142 -9.12 0.91 -4.11
C HIS A 142 -9.94 0.92 -2.81
N MET A 143 -10.41 2.08 -2.38
CA MET A 143 -11.29 2.21 -1.21
C MET A 143 -12.59 1.40 -1.39
N GLU A 144 -13.24 1.52 -2.55
CA GLU A 144 -14.46 0.76 -2.87
C GLU A 144 -14.20 -0.75 -2.85
N ILE A 145 -13.08 -1.21 -3.42
CA ILE A 145 -12.69 -2.63 -3.42
C ILE A 145 -12.46 -3.13 -1.99
N VAL A 146 -11.77 -2.38 -1.15
CA VAL A 146 -11.54 -2.76 0.25
C VAL A 146 -12.86 -2.83 1.01
N GLN A 147 -13.76 -1.88 0.82
CA GLN A 147 -15.09 -1.87 1.43
C GLN A 147 -15.92 -3.09 1.00
N GLU A 148 -15.94 -3.41 -0.29
CA GLU A 148 -16.62 -4.58 -0.83
C GLU A 148 -16.04 -5.89 -0.28
N ARG A 149 -14.72 -5.96 -0.11
CA ARG A 149 -14.05 -7.12 0.49
C ARG A 149 -14.35 -7.27 1.98
N LEU A 150 -14.44 -6.18 2.73
CA LEU A 150 -14.87 -6.21 4.13
C LEU A 150 -16.26 -6.80 4.26
N ASP A 151 -17.20 -6.39 3.41
CA ASP A 151 -18.55 -6.93 3.38
C ASP A 151 -18.57 -8.42 2.98
N ARG A 152 -18.01 -8.76 1.83
CA ARG A 152 -18.14 -10.12 1.25
C ARG A 152 -17.28 -11.18 1.91
N GLU A 153 -16.02 -10.84 2.27
CA GLU A 153 -15.09 -11.83 2.83
C GLU A 153 -15.20 -11.97 4.35
N PHE A 154 -15.58 -10.89 5.04
CA PHE A 154 -15.60 -10.83 6.50
C PHE A 154 -16.98 -10.56 7.09
N ASN A 155 -18.00 -10.39 6.25
CA ASN A 155 -19.36 -10.01 6.67
C ASN A 155 -19.35 -8.77 7.59
N MET A 156 -18.50 -7.80 7.25
CA MET A 156 -18.25 -6.59 8.03
C MET A 156 -18.79 -5.38 7.28
N ASN A 157 -19.96 -4.91 7.70
CA ASN A 157 -20.53 -3.67 7.18
C ASN A 157 -19.92 -2.47 7.88
N VAL A 158 -19.43 -1.53 7.09
CA VAL A 158 -18.71 -0.35 7.59
C VAL A 158 -19.29 0.95 7.08
N ILE A 159 -19.13 2.00 7.88
CA ILE A 159 -19.38 3.38 7.48
C ILE A 159 -18.05 4.00 7.09
N THR A 160 -17.96 4.53 5.87
CA THR A 160 -16.78 5.27 5.41
C THR A 160 -17.06 6.77 5.43
N THR A 161 -16.09 7.55 5.90
CA THR A 161 -16.17 9.00 5.79
C THR A 161 -15.86 9.47 4.39
N VAL A 162 -16.16 10.71 4.07
CA VAL A 162 -15.75 11.33 2.79
C VAL A 162 -14.22 11.26 2.67
N PRO A 163 -13.71 10.69 1.57
CA PRO A 163 -12.28 10.57 1.39
C PRO A 163 -11.63 11.93 1.18
N ASN A 164 -10.44 12.09 1.72
CA ASN A 164 -9.60 13.27 1.54
C ASN A 164 -8.14 12.87 1.32
N VAL A 165 -7.32 13.86 0.96
CA VAL A 165 -5.87 13.71 0.77
C VAL A 165 -5.11 14.21 1.99
N SER A 166 -3.82 13.87 2.08
CA SER A 166 -2.92 14.48 3.05
C SER A 166 -2.52 15.88 2.61
N TYR A 167 -2.36 16.76 3.56
CA TYR A 167 -1.80 18.10 3.35
C TYR A 167 -0.55 18.25 4.20
N ASN A 168 0.50 18.83 3.64
CA ASN A 168 1.65 19.29 4.39
C ASN A 168 1.43 20.76 4.75
N ILE A 169 1.35 21.04 6.04
CA ILE A 169 1.16 22.40 6.56
C ILE A 169 2.48 22.86 7.14
N TYR A 170 2.94 24.00 6.68
CA TYR A 170 4.13 24.64 7.20
C TYR A 170 3.70 25.81 8.10
N ASP A 171 4.26 25.83 9.30
CA ASP A 171 4.06 26.94 10.21
C ASP A 171 5.04 28.10 9.91
N LYS A 172 4.86 29.23 10.59
CA LYS A 172 5.72 30.42 10.46
C LYS A 172 7.17 30.21 10.96
N HIS A 173 7.44 29.09 11.64
CA HIS A 173 8.77 28.72 12.12
C HIS A 173 9.46 27.78 11.14
N GLY A 174 8.76 27.28 10.13
CA GLY A 174 9.27 26.34 9.13
C GLY A 174 9.09 24.86 9.53
N ASP A 175 8.35 24.58 10.61
CA ASP A 175 8.02 23.22 11.01
C ASP A 175 6.90 22.68 10.13
N MET A 176 7.02 21.42 9.67
CA MET A 176 6.06 20.75 8.80
C MET A 176 5.19 19.79 9.60
N LEU A 177 3.87 19.96 9.47
CA LEU A 177 2.85 19.08 10.02
C LEU A 177 2.08 18.40 8.87
N GLU A 178 2.09 17.07 8.83
CA GLU A 178 1.27 16.32 7.88
C GLU A 178 -0.13 16.10 8.48
N VAL A 179 -1.16 16.59 7.78
CA VAL A 179 -2.56 16.53 8.22
C VAL A 179 -3.39 15.69 7.26
N HIS A 180 -3.95 14.60 7.79
CA HIS A 180 -4.83 13.69 7.06
C HIS A 180 -6.32 13.90 7.37
N ASN A 181 -6.62 14.66 8.41
CA ASN A 181 -7.98 14.90 8.88
C ASN A 181 -8.21 16.40 9.08
N PRO A 182 -9.28 16.99 8.52
CA PRO A 182 -9.60 18.41 8.72
C PRO A 182 -9.66 18.86 10.19
N ALA A 183 -10.02 17.94 11.10
CA ALA A 183 -10.04 18.23 12.54
C ALA A 183 -8.65 18.47 13.14
N GLY A 184 -7.57 18.02 12.47
CA GLY A 184 -6.18 18.26 12.87
C GLY A 184 -5.57 19.54 12.30
N MET A 185 -6.36 20.37 11.62
CA MET A 185 -5.91 21.63 11.02
C MET A 185 -5.52 22.62 12.11
N PRO A 186 -4.28 23.17 12.12
CA PRO A 186 -3.90 24.22 13.06
C PRO A 186 -4.65 25.52 12.79
N ASP A 187 -4.53 26.50 13.71
CA ASP A 187 -5.14 27.82 13.53
C ASP A 187 -4.56 28.51 12.29
N GLN A 188 -5.40 29.17 11.50
CA GLN A 188 -4.98 29.88 10.29
C GLN A 188 -3.90 30.93 10.53
N THR A 189 -3.82 31.47 11.73
CA THR A 189 -2.83 32.47 12.11
C THR A 189 -1.43 31.89 12.27
N GLU A 190 -1.30 30.59 12.48
CA GLU A 190 -0.03 29.88 12.64
C GLU A 190 0.52 29.34 11.31
N ILE A 191 -0.35 29.23 10.29
CA ILE A 191 0.00 28.66 8.98
C ILE A 191 0.74 29.70 8.14
N ASP A 192 1.88 29.29 7.57
CA ASP A 192 2.59 30.03 6.53
C ASP A 192 2.06 29.64 5.14
N HIS A 193 2.15 28.35 4.79
CA HIS A 193 1.59 27.82 3.55
C HIS A 193 1.16 26.36 3.71
N ILE A 194 0.37 25.88 2.74
CA ILE A 194 -0.16 24.51 2.69
C ILE A 194 0.21 23.91 1.34
N GLU A 195 0.78 22.72 1.37
CA GLU A 195 1.05 21.92 0.18
C GLU A 195 0.01 20.80 0.06
N GLU A 196 -0.48 20.58 -1.15
CA GLU A 196 -1.33 19.46 -1.49
C GLU A 196 -0.60 18.48 -2.42
N PRO A 197 -0.92 17.16 -2.38
CA PRO A 197 -0.28 16.20 -3.24
C PRO A 197 -0.73 16.36 -4.69
N TYR A 198 0.24 16.37 -5.61
CA TYR A 198 0.01 16.31 -7.05
C TYR A 198 0.51 14.99 -7.61
N ILE A 199 -0.17 14.49 -8.64
CA ILE A 199 0.27 13.32 -9.40
C ILE A 199 0.75 13.73 -10.79
N ARG A 200 1.69 12.96 -11.33
CA ARG A 200 2.01 12.99 -12.74
C ARG A 200 1.32 11.83 -13.44
N ALA A 201 0.34 12.14 -14.29
CA ALA A 201 -0.40 11.15 -15.05
C ALA A 201 0.11 11.07 -16.48
N SER A 202 0.37 9.85 -16.97
CA SER A 202 0.65 9.57 -18.38
C SER A 202 -0.59 8.90 -18.99
N ILE A 203 -1.20 9.55 -19.96
CA ILE A 203 -2.45 9.08 -20.57
C ILE A 203 -2.21 8.77 -22.04
N ILE A 204 -2.41 7.53 -22.45
CA ILE A 204 -2.35 7.10 -23.85
C ILE A 204 -3.78 6.98 -24.34
N THR A 205 -4.13 7.73 -25.38
CA THR A 205 -5.50 7.80 -25.89
C THR A 205 -5.55 8.03 -27.41
N LYS A 206 -6.73 7.85 -28.00
CA LYS A 206 -6.98 8.25 -29.39
C LYS A 206 -7.19 9.75 -29.48
N THR A 207 -6.88 10.31 -30.66
CA THR A 207 -6.98 11.76 -30.93
C THR A 207 -8.37 12.33 -30.61
N ASP A 208 -9.43 11.56 -30.85
CA ASP A 208 -10.82 11.98 -30.65
C ASP A 208 -11.15 12.32 -29.18
N TYR A 209 -10.41 11.75 -28.22
CA TYR A 209 -10.66 11.93 -26.79
C TYR A 209 -9.77 13.00 -26.14
N ILE A 210 -8.77 13.52 -26.85
CA ILE A 210 -7.80 14.50 -26.31
C ILE A 210 -8.52 15.70 -25.71
N GLY A 211 -9.47 16.29 -26.45
CA GLY A 211 -10.21 17.45 -26.01
C GLY A 211 -10.96 17.23 -24.69
N ASN A 212 -11.64 16.10 -24.57
CA ASN A 212 -12.39 15.76 -23.35
C ASN A 212 -11.46 15.52 -22.16
N ILE A 213 -10.33 14.86 -22.39
CA ILE A 213 -9.32 14.60 -21.35
C ILE A 213 -8.70 15.92 -20.89
N MET A 214 -8.35 16.81 -21.82
CA MET A 214 -7.83 18.14 -21.50
C MET A 214 -8.82 18.94 -20.66
N THR A 215 -10.09 18.96 -21.04
CA THR A 215 -11.14 19.65 -20.27
C THR A 215 -11.27 19.09 -18.86
N LEU A 216 -11.22 17.74 -18.72
CA LEU A 216 -11.29 17.08 -17.43
C LEU A 216 -10.07 17.45 -16.55
N CYS A 217 -8.86 17.36 -17.10
CA CYS A 217 -7.62 17.66 -16.36
C CYS A 217 -7.56 19.13 -15.93
N LEU A 218 -7.85 20.06 -16.84
CA LEU A 218 -7.87 21.48 -16.51
C LEU A 218 -8.94 21.82 -15.47
N GLY A 219 -10.11 21.20 -15.57
CA GLY A 219 -11.18 21.36 -14.57
C GLY A 219 -10.81 20.83 -13.18
N LYS A 220 -9.80 19.97 -13.08
CA LYS A 220 -9.22 19.46 -11.83
C LYS A 220 -7.90 20.14 -11.47
N ARG A 221 -7.63 21.34 -11.98
CA ARG A 221 -6.41 22.12 -11.77
C ARG A 221 -5.14 21.43 -12.27
N GLY A 222 -5.28 20.53 -13.25
CA GLY A 222 -4.14 19.86 -13.87
C GLY A 222 -3.39 20.77 -14.84
N GLU A 223 -2.09 20.54 -14.99
CA GLU A 223 -1.22 21.24 -15.94
C GLU A 223 -0.75 20.26 -17.03
N LEU A 224 -0.84 20.68 -18.30
CA LEU A 224 -0.28 19.89 -19.40
C LEU A 224 1.23 20.08 -19.44
N ILE A 225 1.98 19.02 -19.14
CA ILE A 225 3.45 19.03 -19.19
C ILE A 225 3.95 18.72 -20.60
N LYS A 226 3.38 17.72 -21.26
CA LYS A 226 3.82 17.25 -22.58
C LYS A 226 2.67 16.57 -23.33
N GLN A 227 2.65 16.75 -24.65
CA GLN A 227 1.77 16.02 -25.57
C GLN A 227 2.63 15.51 -26.73
N GLU A 228 2.48 14.24 -27.08
CA GLU A 228 3.16 13.58 -28.20
C GLU A 228 2.10 12.86 -29.06
N TYR A 229 2.34 12.77 -30.37
CA TYR A 229 1.46 12.12 -31.35
C TYR A 229 2.10 10.83 -31.88
#